data_e8a7f5d5f5e2e3125eb3cb836e3608b5
#
_entry.id   e8a7f5d5f5e2e3125eb3cb836e3608b5
#
_cell.length_a   1.000
_cell.length_b   1.000
_cell.length_c   1.000
_cell.angle_alpha   90.00
_cell.angle_beta   90.00
_cell.angle_gamma   90.00
#
_symmetry.space_group_name_H-M   'P 1'
#
loop_
_entity.id
_entity.type
_entity.pdbx_description
1 polymer ?
#
loop_
_entity_poly.entity_id
_entity_poly.type
_entity_poly.pdbx_seq_one_letter_code
_entity_poly.pdbx_strand_id
1 'polypeptide(L)'
;VPHHLCSPTTMTFVEEDILILQKNNGVIHQVQDNFWGGKELAEKPVLEVAVNPIRESGLLGVTSVGSTVYIYFTEVDLDGEQLGNRIYKYDWNGEKLVNPVLLKELPSNEYHNSGAMVTGLDDQVYAVVGDTGKYGPLQNKLLEHLYPPETKDYMDTSVILRVDPEGPYLAMGIRNSFGLAIDPFTGNLWATESGDDDFDEINLIPDKFNSGWNKIMGPATESEIDSLPGYEDYVYGDPKFSWEKVVAPVGIN
;
A
#
# COMPACT_ATOMS: atom_id res chain seq x y z
N VAL A 1 -24.96 22.06 1.73
CA VAL A 1 -23.59 22.44 2.11
C VAL A 1 -22.67 21.63 1.21
N PRO A 2 -21.75 22.25 0.45
CA PRO A 2 -20.82 21.45 -0.34
C PRO A 2 -20.04 20.53 0.61
N HIS A 3 -20.10 19.22 0.37
CA HIS A 3 -19.30 18.26 1.11
C HIS A 3 -17.84 18.46 0.71
N HIS A 4 -17.04 18.93 1.65
CA HIS A 4 -15.60 19.08 1.45
C HIS A 4 -14.92 17.76 1.81
N LEU A 5 -14.02 17.32 0.93
CA LEU A 5 -13.11 16.22 1.27
C LEU A 5 -12.17 16.65 2.39
N CYS A 6 -12.13 15.86 3.45
CA CYS A 6 -11.19 16.03 4.56
C CYS A 6 -10.10 14.98 4.43
N SER A 7 -8.87 15.38 4.11
CA SER A 7 -7.72 14.47 3.97
C SER A 7 -7.97 13.33 2.96
N PRO A 8 -8.26 13.63 1.68
CA PRO A 8 -8.37 12.59 0.67
C PRO A 8 -7.03 11.88 0.50
N THR A 9 -7.04 10.55 0.43
CA THR A 9 -5.83 9.73 0.29
C THR A 9 -5.66 9.29 -1.15
N THR A 10 -6.66 8.61 -1.68
CA THR A 10 -6.62 7.99 -2.99
C THR A 10 -8.03 7.80 -3.53
N MET A 11 -8.12 7.36 -4.79
CA MET A 11 -9.38 7.04 -5.45
C MET A 11 -9.23 5.81 -6.33
N THR A 12 -10.35 5.19 -6.68
CA THR A 12 -10.42 4.13 -7.68
C THR A 12 -11.63 4.31 -8.58
N PHE A 13 -11.55 3.72 -9.76
CA PHE A 13 -12.70 3.53 -10.62
C PHE A 13 -13.26 2.12 -10.39
N VAL A 14 -14.54 2.01 -10.17
CA VAL A 14 -15.25 0.73 -10.10
C VAL A 14 -16.41 0.79 -11.09
N GLU A 15 -16.33 -0.04 -12.15
CA GLU A 15 -17.22 0.08 -13.31
C GLU A 15 -17.16 1.52 -13.88
N GLU A 16 -18.28 2.27 -13.86
CA GLU A 16 -18.35 3.67 -14.31
C GLU A 16 -18.28 4.68 -13.15
N ASP A 17 -18.18 4.20 -11.92
CA ASP A 17 -18.20 5.01 -10.71
C ASP A 17 -16.79 5.37 -10.24
N ILE A 18 -16.67 6.50 -9.55
CA ILE A 18 -15.44 6.95 -8.89
C ILE A 18 -15.66 6.93 -7.39
N LEU A 19 -14.80 6.21 -6.67
CA LEU A 19 -14.80 6.18 -5.21
C LEU A 19 -13.58 6.92 -4.67
N ILE A 20 -13.77 7.83 -3.71
CA ILE A 20 -12.72 8.63 -3.07
C ILE A 20 -12.65 8.29 -1.60
N LEU A 21 -11.44 8.00 -1.12
CA LEU A 21 -11.14 7.68 0.26
C LEU A 21 -10.76 8.94 1.05
N GLN A 22 -11.24 9.01 2.30
CA GLN A 22 -10.82 10.02 3.27
C GLN A 22 -10.05 9.36 4.41
N LYS A 23 -8.76 9.66 4.49
CA LYS A 23 -7.78 9.02 5.38
C LYS A 23 -8.20 8.96 6.85
N ASN A 24 -8.58 10.14 7.39
CA ASN A 24 -8.64 10.31 8.84
C ASN A 24 -9.99 9.92 9.47
N ASN A 25 -11.04 9.84 8.67
CA ASN A 25 -12.39 9.54 9.16
C ASN A 25 -12.94 8.18 8.66
N GLY A 26 -12.16 7.45 7.86
CA GLY A 26 -12.57 6.13 7.36
C GLY A 26 -13.74 6.13 6.37
N VAL A 27 -14.03 7.28 5.77
CA VAL A 27 -15.20 7.47 4.91
C VAL A 27 -14.81 7.31 3.44
N ILE A 28 -15.64 6.60 2.69
CA ILE A 28 -15.55 6.50 1.23
C ILE A 28 -16.79 7.13 0.62
N HIS A 29 -16.57 8.06 -0.30
CA HIS A 29 -17.63 8.71 -1.07
C HIS A 29 -17.56 8.30 -2.54
N GLN A 30 -18.75 8.18 -3.15
CA GLN A 30 -18.92 8.14 -4.60
C GLN A 30 -18.94 9.56 -5.14
N VAL A 31 -18.31 9.77 -6.31
CA VAL A 31 -18.45 10.99 -7.10
C VAL A 31 -19.60 10.79 -8.08
N GLN A 32 -20.57 11.69 -8.06
CA GLN A 32 -21.75 11.65 -8.91
C GLN A 32 -21.88 12.91 -9.76
N ASP A 33 -22.69 12.83 -10.81
CA ASP A 33 -23.04 14.00 -11.59
C ASP A 33 -24.06 14.86 -10.83
N ASN A 34 -23.84 16.16 -10.79
CA ASN A 34 -24.83 17.09 -10.24
C ASN A 34 -25.79 17.59 -11.32
N PHE A 35 -26.86 18.23 -10.87
CA PHE A 35 -27.90 18.75 -11.75
C PHE A 35 -27.39 19.74 -12.83
N TRP A 36 -26.24 20.38 -12.60
CA TRP A 36 -25.66 21.38 -13.48
C TRP A 36 -24.60 20.82 -14.45
N GLY A 37 -24.45 19.49 -14.50
CA GLY A 37 -23.47 18.81 -15.35
C GLY A 37 -22.04 18.84 -14.82
N GLY A 38 -21.85 19.21 -13.54
CA GLY A 38 -20.58 19.09 -12.83
C GLY A 38 -20.50 17.80 -12.00
N LYS A 39 -19.38 17.62 -11.29
CA LYS A 39 -19.18 16.51 -10.36
C LYS A 39 -19.35 16.98 -8.92
N GLU A 40 -19.95 16.15 -8.07
CA GLU A 40 -20.07 16.36 -6.64
C GLU A 40 -19.93 15.05 -5.88
N LEU A 41 -19.69 15.13 -4.57
CA LEU A 41 -19.70 13.94 -3.72
C LEU A 41 -21.15 13.55 -3.40
N ALA A 42 -21.43 12.26 -3.44
CA ALA A 42 -22.69 11.73 -2.95
C ALA A 42 -22.97 12.20 -1.51
N GLU A 43 -24.21 12.55 -1.21
CA GLU A 43 -24.60 13.04 0.12
C GLU A 43 -24.28 12.05 1.22
N LYS A 44 -24.46 10.76 0.93
CA LYS A 44 -24.18 9.68 1.87
C LYS A 44 -22.91 8.94 1.45
N PRO A 45 -22.05 8.55 2.40
CA PRO A 45 -20.93 7.69 2.11
C PRO A 45 -21.39 6.30 1.64
N VAL A 46 -20.58 5.70 0.78
CA VAL A 46 -20.79 4.33 0.32
C VAL A 46 -20.25 3.30 1.30
N LEU A 47 -19.31 3.72 2.17
CA LEU A 47 -18.77 2.92 3.27
C LEU A 47 -18.20 3.86 4.35
N GLU A 48 -18.31 3.42 5.60
CA GLU A 48 -17.61 3.97 6.75
C GLU A 48 -16.93 2.83 7.52
N VAL A 49 -15.62 2.96 7.78
CA VAL A 49 -14.83 2.00 8.56
C VAL A 49 -14.16 2.70 9.74
N ALA A 50 -13.98 1.97 10.83
CA ALA A 50 -13.28 2.50 12.00
C ALA A 50 -11.78 2.47 11.78
N VAL A 51 -11.14 3.64 11.75
CA VAL A 51 -9.71 3.80 11.46
C VAL A 51 -8.96 4.53 12.56
N ASN A 52 -7.68 4.18 12.74
CA ASN A 52 -6.75 5.00 13.49
C ASN A 52 -6.28 6.17 12.61
N PRO A 53 -6.56 7.45 12.94
CA PRO A 53 -6.19 8.59 12.10
C PRO A 53 -4.77 9.14 12.34
N ILE A 54 -4.00 8.50 13.22
CA ILE A 54 -2.71 9.06 13.70
C ILE A 54 -1.62 8.86 12.65
N ARG A 55 -0.86 9.94 12.37
CA ARG A 55 0.33 9.94 11.51
C ARG A 55 0.03 9.36 10.12
N GLU A 56 0.70 8.25 9.76
CA GLU A 56 0.53 7.56 8.49
C GLU A 56 -0.54 6.46 8.53
N SER A 57 -1.20 6.27 9.66
CA SER A 57 -2.34 5.37 9.80
C SER A 57 -3.62 5.97 9.24
N GLY A 58 -4.62 5.15 8.94
CA GLY A 58 -5.92 5.59 8.44
C GLY A 58 -6.46 4.72 7.32
N LEU A 59 -7.30 5.31 6.47
CA LEU A 59 -7.79 4.69 5.24
C LEU A 59 -6.80 4.99 4.12
N LEU A 60 -6.00 3.99 3.70
CA LEU A 60 -4.73 4.19 3.00
C LEU A 60 -4.77 3.83 1.52
N GLY A 61 -5.43 2.73 1.15
CA GLY A 61 -5.41 2.26 -0.22
C GLY A 61 -6.72 1.69 -0.72
N VAL A 62 -6.90 1.73 -2.03
CA VAL A 62 -8.04 1.15 -2.74
C VAL A 62 -7.65 0.76 -4.15
N THR A 63 -8.21 -0.35 -4.61
CA THR A 63 -8.22 -0.74 -6.02
C THR A 63 -9.46 -1.58 -6.30
N SER A 64 -9.73 -1.92 -7.56
CA SER A 64 -10.90 -2.72 -7.93
C SER A 64 -10.58 -3.72 -9.04
N VAL A 65 -11.36 -4.82 -9.05
CA VAL A 65 -11.44 -5.80 -10.15
C VAL A 65 -12.92 -6.01 -10.47
N GLY A 66 -13.37 -5.51 -11.62
CA GLY A 66 -14.80 -5.48 -11.93
C GLY A 66 -15.58 -4.73 -10.85
N SER A 67 -16.59 -5.36 -10.26
CA SER A 67 -17.39 -4.82 -9.15
C SER A 67 -16.84 -5.16 -7.76
N THR A 68 -15.70 -5.83 -7.66
CA THR A 68 -15.03 -6.10 -6.37
C THR A 68 -14.07 -4.97 -6.03
N VAL A 69 -14.21 -4.39 -4.85
CA VAL A 69 -13.35 -3.29 -4.35
C VAL A 69 -12.51 -3.79 -3.17
N TYR A 70 -11.22 -3.54 -3.23
CA TYR A 70 -10.23 -3.90 -2.21
C TYR A 70 -9.80 -2.65 -1.47
N ILE A 71 -9.76 -2.72 -0.15
CA ILE A 71 -9.50 -1.56 0.72
C ILE A 71 -8.45 -1.93 1.76
N TYR A 72 -7.43 -1.07 1.90
CA TYR A 72 -6.39 -1.17 2.90
C TYR A 72 -6.54 -0.04 3.92
N PHE A 73 -6.62 -0.37 5.21
CA PHE A 73 -6.72 0.62 6.28
C PHE A 73 -6.17 0.11 7.62
N THR A 74 -5.81 1.05 8.50
CA THR A 74 -5.42 0.75 9.88
C THR A 74 -6.69 0.70 10.73
N GLU A 75 -7.14 -0.50 11.05
CA GLU A 75 -8.39 -0.75 11.77
C GLU A 75 -8.23 -0.52 13.28
N VAL A 76 -9.29 -0.01 13.90
CA VAL A 76 -9.48 0.02 15.36
C VAL A 76 -10.73 -0.73 15.75
N ASP A 77 -10.74 -1.25 16.96
CA ASP A 77 -11.92 -1.88 17.54
C ASP A 77 -12.92 -0.84 18.08
N LEU A 78 -13.99 -1.32 18.73
CA LEU A 78 -15.06 -0.48 19.30
C LEU A 78 -14.59 0.40 20.47
N ASP A 79 -13.48 0.05 21.10
CA ASP A 79 -12.88 0.79 22.22
C ASP A 79 -11.81 1.79 21.69
N GLY A 80 -11.54 1.77 20.38
CA GLY A 80 -10.54 2.60 19.70
C GLY A 80 -9.12 2.04 19.75
N GLU A 81 -8.95 0.79 20.20
CA GLU A 81 -7.64 0.13 20.22
C GLU A 81 -7.27 -0.36 18.82
N GLN A 82 -6.00 -0.14 18.44
CA GLN A 82 -5.50 -0.47 17.11
C GLN A 82 -5.37 -1.98 16.92
N LEU A 83 -6.09 -2.51 15.94
CA LEU A 83 -6.05 -3.93 15.57
C LEU A 83 -4.93 -4.24 14.57
N GLY A 84 -4.44 -3.24 13.85
CA GLY A 84 -3.41 -3.35 12.82
C GLY A 84 -3.90 -2.92 11.45
N ASN A 85 -3.04 -3.07 10.44
CA ASN A 85 -3.44 -2.85 9.06
C ASN A 85 -4.25 -4.05 8.57
N ARG A 86 -5.31 -3.79 7.82
CA ARG A 86 -6.21 -4.80 7.28
C ARG A 86 -6.48 -4.56 5.82
N ILE A 87 -6.60 -5.65 5.06
CA ILE A 87 -7.10 -5.62 3.68
C ILE A 87 -8.40 -6.39 3.63
N TYR A 88 -9.45 -5.70 3.22
CA TYR A 88 -10.77 -6.27 2.98
C TYR A 88 -11.12 -6.18 1.50
N LYS A 89 -11.95 -7.11 1.02
CA LYS A 89 -12.69 -6.93 -0.22
C LYS A 89 -14.18 -6.80 0.05
N TYR A 90 -14.83 -6.02 -0.80
CA TYR A 90 -16.25 -5.71 -0.78
C TYR A 90 -16.85 -5.88 -2.17
N ASP A 91 -18.14 -6.14 -2.23
CA ASP A 91 -18.91 -6.07 -3.47
C ASP A 91 -19.47 -4.65 -3.63
N TRP A 92 -19.27 -4.04 -4.79
CA TRP A 92 -19.94 -2.80 -5.19
C TRP A 92 -21.28 -3.13 -5.81
N ASN A 93 -22.36 -2.58 -5.27
CA ASN A 93 -23.73 -2.83 -5.78
C ASN A 93 -24.35 -1.62 -6.50
N GLY A 94 -23.54 -0.61 -6.85
CA GLY A 94 -23.99 0.64 -7.48
C GLY A 94 -24.39 1.73 -6.47
N GLU A 95 -24.51 1.42 -5.18
CA GLU A 95 -24.91 2.36 -4.13
C GLU A 95 -23.99 2.28 -2.90
N LYS A 96 -23.58 1.06 -2.54
CA LYS A 96 -22.79 0.78 -1.33
C LYS A 96 -21.79 -0.33 -1.56
N LEU A 97 -20.74 -0.31 -0.76
CA LEU A 97 -19.81 -1.42 -0.58
C LEU A 97 -20.40 -2.36 0.48
N VAL A 98 -20.63 -3.62 0.10
CA VAL A 98 -21.31 -4.63 0.92
C VAL A 98 -20.51 -5.92 1.00
N ASN A 99 -20.93 -6.88 1.80
CA ASN A 99 -20.31 -8.20 1.93
C ASN A 99 -18.81 -8.18 2.25
N PRO A 100 -18.36 -7.54 3.33
CA PRO A 100 -16.94 -7.47 3.68
C PRO A 100 -16.33 -8.87 3.88
N VAL A 101 -15.17 -9.09 3.27
CA VAL A 101 -14.35 -10.29 3.48
C VAL A 101 -12.94 -9.84 3.85
N LEU A 102 -12.48 -10.20 5.04
CA LEU A 102 -11.10 -9.95 5.49
C LEU A 102 -10.16 -10.87 4.71
N LEU A 103 -9.17 -10.29 4.02
CA LEU A 103 -8.16 -11.02 3.26
C LEU A 103 -6.83 -11.09 3.99
N LYS A 104 -6.41 -10.00 4.63
CA LYS A 104 -5.11 -9.89 5.31
C LYS A 104 -5.21 -9.16 6.63
N GLU A 105 -4.50 -9.69 7.62
CA GLU A 105 -4.16 -9.04 8.87
C GLU A 105 -2.67 -8.73 8.86
N LEU A 106 -2.31 -7.46 8.97
CA LEU A 106 -0.96 -6.97 8.77
C LEU A 106 -0.49 -6.16 9.98
N PRO A 107 0.82 -6.13 10.24
CA PRO A 107 1.39 -5.22 11.24
C PRO A 107 1.11 -3.77 10.89
N SER A 108 1.09 -2.92 11.91
CA SER A 108 0.95 -1.47 11.77
C SER A 108 1.74 -0.72 12.82
N ASN A 109 2.06 0.53 12.53
CA ASN A 109 2.68 1.46 13.47
C ASN A 109 2.19 2.88 13.16
N GLU A 110 2.70 3.88 13.87
CA GLU A 110 2.44 5.29 13.55
C GLU A 110 3.02 5.70 12.18
N TYR A 111 4.13 5.08 11.77
CA TYR A 111 4.87 5.40 10.54
C TYR A 111 5.10 4.18 9.67
N HIS A 112 5.35 4.44 8.39
CA HIS A 112 5.71 3.48 7.36
C HIS A 112 4.68 2.35 7.19
N ASN A 113 3.40 2.71 7.24
CA ASN A 113 2.31 1.76 6.96
C ASN A 113 2.17 1.50 5.45
N SER A 114 2.60 2.45 4.61
CA SER A 114 2.39 2.41 3.16
C SER A 114 0.91 2.28 2.80
N GLY A 115 0.50 1.18 2.18
CA GLY A 115 -0.91 0.86 1.93
C GLY A 115 -1.39 1.14 0.51
N ALA A 116 -0.54 1.65 -0.40
CA ALA A 116 -0.92 1.80 -1.80
C ALA A 116 -1.29 0.43 -2.40
N MET A 117 -2.33 0.41 -3.23
CA MET A 117 -2.85 -0.78 -3.90
C MET A 117 -3.00 -0.55 -5.39
N VAL A 118 -2.84 -1.62 -6.17
CA VAL A 118 -3.04 -1.58 -7.63
C VAL A 118 -3.53 -2.94 -8.13
N THR A 119 -4.28 -2.92 -9.22
CA THR A 119 -4.70 -4.10 -9.97
C THR A 119 -3.86 -4.23 -11.23
N GLY A 120 -3.25 -5.40 -11.43
CA GLY A 120 -2.50 -5.74 -12.63
C GLY A 120 -3.40 -5.93 -13.86
N LEU A 121 -2.80 -5.99 -15.05
CA LEU A 121 -3.54 -6.27 -16.29
C LEU A 121 -4.13 -7.70 -16.35
N ASP A 122 -3.72 -8.56 -15.43
CA ASP A 122 -4.16 -9.95 -15.24
C ASP A 122 -5.16 -10.09 -14.09
N ASP A 123 -5.74 -8.97 -13.64
CA ASP A 123 -6.68 -8.88 -12.51
C ASP A 123 -6.09 -9.32 -11.15
N GLN A 124 -4.77 -9.50 -11.04
CA GLN A 124 -4.14 -9.71 -9.74
C GLN A 124 -4.06 -8.40 -8.96
N VAL A 125 -4.34 -8.48 -7.66
CA VAL A 125 -4.31 -7.34 -6.75
C VAL A 125 -3.02 -7.34 -5.94
N TYR A 126 -2.34 -6.20 -5.94
CA TYR A 126 -1.11 -5.96 -5.21
C TYR A 126 -1.30 -4.87 -4.16
N ALA A 127 -0.59 -5.00 -3.04
CA ALA A 127 -0.53 -3.98 -1.99
C ALA A 127 0.89 -3.87 -1.44
N VAL A 128 1.33 -2.65 -1.17
CA VAL A 128 2.60 -2.43 -0.51
C VAL A 128 2.41 -2.27 1.00
N VAL A 129 3.27 -2.94 1.75
CA VAL A 129 3.40 -2.80 3.21
C VAL A 129 4.79 -2.29 3.49
N GLY A 130 4.91 -1.17 4.20
CA GLY A 130 6.19 -0.60 4.58
C GLY A 130 6.88 -1.39 5.71
N ASP A 131 8.03 -0.90 6.15
CA ASP A 131 8.80 -1.52 7.24
C ASP A 131 8.18 -1.28 8.63
N THR A 132 7.09 -0.52 8.70
CA THR A 132 6.42 -0.12 9.94
C THR A 132 7.36 0.56 10.95
N GLY A 133 8.39 1.27 10.47
CA GLY A 133 9.41 1.94 11.31
C GLY A 133 10.32 0.97 12.07
N LYS A 134 10.46 -0.27 11.60
CA LYS A 134 11.26 -1.33 12.25
C LYS A 134 12.50 -1.75 11.45
N TYR A 135 12.91 -0.91 10.52
CA TYR A 135 14.17 -1.05 9.76
C TYR A 135 14.29 -2.33 8.91
N GLY A 136 13.24 -2.64 8.15
CA GLY A 136 13.28 -3.71 7.15
C GLY A 136 13.54 -5.11 7.74
N PRO A 137 12.67 -5.62 8.62
CA PRO A 137 12.90 -6.90 9.30
C PRO A 137 13.03 -8.08 8.35
N LEU A 138 12.46 -8.04 7.15
CA LEU A 138 12.63 -9.12 6.17
C LEU A 138 14.06 -9.26 5.66
N GLN A 139 14.82 -8.17 5.53
CA GLN A 139 16.25 -8.26 5.21
C GLN A 139 17.07 -8.95 6.34
N ASN A 140 16.46 -9.09 7.51
CA ASN A 140 17.04 -9.75 8.66
C ASN A 140 16.42 -11.14 8.94
N LYS A 141 15.59 -11.66 8.06
CA LYS A 141 14.89 -12.95 8.24
C LYS A 141 15.84 -14.15 8.42
N LEU A 142 17.04 -14.08 7.87
CA LEU A 142 18.10 -15.05 8.15
C LEU A 142 18.46 -15.13 9.64
N LEU A 143 18.00 -14.17 10.43
CA LEU A 143 18.17 -14.10 11.87
C LEU A 143 16.92 -14.57 12.64
N GLU A 144 15.97 -15.27 12.00
CA GLU A 144 14.76 -15.81 12.64
C GLU A 144 15.06 -16.60 13.92
N HIS A 145 16.21 -17.31 13.95
CA HIS A 145 16.67 -18.00 15.14
C HIS A 145 17.10 -17.10 16.30
N LEU A 146 17.29 -15.77 16.03
CA LEU A 146 17.64 -14.76 17.04
C LEU A 146 16.43 -13.99 17.52
N TYR A 147 15.29 -14.10 16.80
CA TYR A 147 14.05 -13.44 17.19
C TYR A 147 13.11 -14.48 17.83
N PRO A 148 12.61 -14.19 19.04
CA PRO A 148 11.66 -15.09 19.69
C PRO A 148 10.38 -15.26 18.86
N PRO A 149 9.64 -16.38 19.03
CA PRO A 149 8.39 -16.66 18.28
C PRO A 149 7.30 -15.61 18.42
N GLU A 150 7.38 -14.76 19.43
CA GLU A 150 6.50 -13.61 19.65
C GLU A 150 6.72 -12.44 18.66
N THR A 151 7.74 -12.51 17.82
CA THR A 151 8.04 -11.49 16.80
C THR A 151 7.25 -11.67 15.49
N LYS A 152 6.07 -12.30 15.54
CA LYS A 152 5.12 -12.35 14.41
C LYS A 152 4.77 -10.96 13.84
N ASP A 153 4.99 -9.91 14.64
CA ASP A 153 4.77 -8.51 14.26
C ASP A 153 5.65 -8.00 13.10
N TYR A 154 6.57 -8.83 12.61
CA TYR A 154 7.47 -8.47 11.50
C TYR A 154 7.15 -9.19 10.20
N MET A 155 6.26 -10.19 10.22
CA MET A 155 5.83 -10.86 9.01
C MET A 155 5.02 -9.89 8.15
N ASP A 156 5.16 -10.03 6.84
CA ASP A 156 4.47 -9.20 5.86
C ASP A 156 4.79 -7.69 5.94
N THR A 157 5.95 -7.30 6.45
CA THR A 157 6.48 -5.93 6.38
C THR A 157 7.59 -5.81 5.35
N SER A 158 7.83 -4.60 4.84
CA SER A 158 8.86 -4.32 3.82
C SER A 158 8.63 -5.10 2.51
N VAL A 159 7.38 -5.24 2.06
CA VAL A 159 7.01 -6.09 0.94
C VAL A 159 5.97 -5.48 0.02
N ILE A 160 5.90 -5.99 -1.22
CA ILE A 160 4.71 -5.89 -2.06
C ILE A 160 4.04 -7.25 -2.07
N LEU A 161 2.83 -7.29 -1.52
CA LEU A 161 2.01 -8.50 -1.42
C LEU A 161 1.29 -8.78 -2.73
N ARG A 162 1.09 -10.06 -3.05
CA ARG A 162 0.01 -10.54 -3.90
C ARG A 162 -1.19 -10.82 -3.01
N VAL A 163 -2.22 -10.02 -3.14
CA VAL A 163 -3.38 -10.03 -2.23
C VAL A 163 -4.47 -11.00 -2.69
N ASP A 164 -4.85 -10.89 -3.97
CA ASP A 164 -5.90 -11.74 -4.56
C ASP A 164 -5.57 -12.01 -6.04
N PRO A 165 -5.43 -13.28 -6.48
CA PRO A 165 -5.27 -14.44 -5.61
C PRO A 165 -4.01 -14.33 -4.73
N GLU A 166 -4.10 -14.88 -3.52
CA GLU A 166 -2.96 -14.90 -2.60
C GLU A 166 -1.76 -15.66 -3.20
N GLY A 167 -0.58 -15.10 -3.06
CA GLY A 167 0.64 -15.67 -3.60
C GLY A 167 1.89 -15.26 -2.83
N PRO A 168 3.08 -15.67 -3.29
CA PRO A 168 4.34 -15.21 -2.72
C PRO A 168 4.47 -13.69 -2.89
N TYR A 169 5.32 -13.07 -2.09
CA TYR A 169 5.62 -11.65 -2.27
C TYR A 169 6.11 -11.37 -3.69
N LEU A 170 5.63 -10.29 -4.28
CA LEU A 170 6.16 -9.81 -5.55
C LEU A 170 7.54 -9.17 -5.34
N ALA A 171 7.69 -8.41 -4.26
CA ALA A 171 8.91 -7.71 -3.92
C ALA A 171 9.14 -7.70 -2.41
N MET A 172 10.39 -7.44 -2.02
CA MET A 172 10.80 -7.23 -0.64
C MET A 172 11.81 -6.07 -0.53
N GLY A 173 12.21 -5.75 0.68
CA GLY A 173 13.19 -4.69 0.93
C GLY A 173 12.62 -3.29 0.69
N ILE A 174 11.32 -3.11 0.87
CA ILE A 174 10.62 -1.82 0.71
C ILE A 174 10.59 -1.10 2.05
N ARG A 175 11.08 0.15 2.09
CA ARG A 175 11.01 0.98 3.30
C ARG A 175 9.61 1.55 3.51
N ASN A 176 9.20 2.46 2.64
CA ASN A 176 7.90 3.13 2.72
C ASN A 176 7.47 3.64 1.35
N SER A 177 6.40 3.11 0.81
CA SER A 177 5.92 3.42 -0.53
C SER A 177 4.45 3.86 -0.48
N PHE A 178 4.16 5.03 -1.03
CA PHE A 178 2.80 5.57 -1.13
C PHE A 178 2.25 5.55 -2.56
N GLY A 179 3.02 5.08 -3.52
CA GLY A 179 2.62 5.03 -4.92
C GLY A 179 2.91 3.68 -5.57
N LEU A 180 1.87 3.05 -6.11
CA LEU A 180 1.95 1.91 -7.03
C LEU A 180 1.21 2.25 -8.30
N ALA A 181 1.78 1.91 -9.45
CA ALA A 181 1.12 2.02 -10.76
C ALA A 181 1.47 0.84 -11.66
N ILE A 182 0.54 0.49 -12.52
CA ILE A 182 0.75 -0.46 -13.61
C ILE A 182 0.88 0.32 -14.91
N ASP A 183 1.96 0.10 -15.64
CA ASP A 183 2.07 0.57 -17.00
C ASP A 183 1.02 -0.13 -17.87
N PRO A 184 0.05 0.60 -18.43
CA PRO A 184 -1.07 -0.01 -19.15
C PRO A 184 -0.67 -0.68 -20.46
N PHE A 185 0.54 -0.45 -20.97
CA PHE A 185 1.03 -1.04 -22.22
C PHE A 185 1.87 -2.29 -21.98
N THR A 186 2.64 -2.32 -20.91
CA THR A 186 3.59 -3.40 -20.65
C THR A 186 3.16 -4.32 -19.50
N GLY A 187 2.24 -3.86 -18.64
CA GLY A 187 1.86 -4.57 -17.41
C GLY A 187 2.91 -4.46 -16.30
N ASN A 188 3.98 -3.70 -16.52
CA ASN A 188 5.01 -3.52 -15.50
C ASN A 188 4.49 -2.75 -14.30
N LEU A 189 4.82 -3.22 -13.10
CA LEU A 189 4.52 -2.51 -11.88
C LEU A 189 5.66 -1.54 -11.53
N TRP A 190 5.28 -0.34 -11.15
CA TRP A 190 6.15 0.72 -10.70
C TRP A 190 5.78 1.13 -9.28
N ALA A 191 6.78 1.46 -8.47
CA ALA A 191 6.60 1.95 -7.11
C ALA A 191 7.42 3.22 -6.88
N THR A 192 6.89 4.15 -6.08
CA THR A 192 7.71 5.17 -5.43
C THR A 192 8.17 4.64 -4.08
N GLU A 193 9.32 5.06 -3.60
CA GLU A 193 9.82 4.70 -2.27
C GLU A 193 10.47 5.91 -1.62
N SER A 194 10.14 6.13 -0.34
CA SER A 194 10.71 7.22 0.46
C SER A 194 11.89 6.72 1.27
N GLY A 195 13.04 7.33 1.05
CA GLY A 195 14.28 7.06 1.77
C GLY A 195 14.25 7.51 3.22
N ASP A 196 15.31 7.22 3.95
CA ASP A 196 15.46 7.67 5.33
C ASP A 196 15.97 9.11 5.38
N ASP A 197 17.26 9.30 5.26
CA ASP A 197 17.90 10.61 5.19
C ASP A 197 18.27 10.98 3.74
N ASP A 198 18.54 9.97 2.92
CA ASP A 198 18.98 10.09 1.54
C ASP A 198 18.16 9.17 0.64
N PHE A 199 18.12 9.49 -0.65
CA PHE A 199 17.57 8.73 -1.76
C PHE A 199 16.12 8.31 -1.64
N ASP A 200 15.23 9.14 -2.17
CA ASP A 200 13.93 8.66 -2.61
C ASP A 200 14.04 8.01 -3.99
N GLU A 201 13.14 7.09 -4.31
CA GLU A 201 13.27 6.23 -5.47
C GLU A 201 12.00 6.11 -6.31
N ILE A 202 12.20 5.83 -7.59
CA ILE A 202 11.19 5.23 -8.48
C ILE A 202 11.74 3.89 -8.94
N ASN A 203 11.05 2.83 -8.58
CA ASN A 203 11.43 1.45 -8.83
C ASN A 203 10.53 0.80 -9.88
N LEU A 204 11.14 0.11 -10.85
CA LEU A 204 10.47 -0.88 -11.67
C LEU A 204 10.51 -2.20 -10.90
N ILE A 205 9.37 -2.80 -10.66
CA ILE A 205 9.19 -3.97 -9.81
C ILE A 205 8.97 -5.24 -10.65
N PRO A 206 10.00 -5.98 -11.03
CA PRO A 206 9.83 -7.31 -11.59
C PRO A 206 9.44 -8.33 -10.50
N ASP A 207 9.05 -9.52 -10.90
CA ASP A 207 8.85 -10.62 -9.96
C ASP A 207 10.14 -10.92 -9.18
N LYS A 208 10.02 -11.19 -7.89
CA LYS A 208 11.15 -11.44 -6.98
C LYS A 208 12.12 -10.25 -6.84
N PHE A 209 11.62 -9.02 -6.93
CA PHE A 209 12.41 -7.81 -6.73
C PHE A 209 12.81 -7.63 -5.26
N ASN A 210 14.04 -7.12 -5.04
CA ASN A 210 14.52 -6.68 -3.74
C ASN A 210 15.02 -5.23 -3.85
N SER A 211 14.38 -4.30 -3.16
CA SER A 211 14.77 -2.89 -3.14
C SER A 211 16.02 -2.61 -2.27
N GLY A 212 16.36 -3.54 -1.37
CA GLY A 212 17.59 -3.46 -0.57
C GLY A 212 17.44 -2.91 0.83
N TRP A 213 16.33 -2.25 1.18
CA TRP A 213 16.11 -1.74 2.53
C TRP A 213 16.20 -2.87 3.58
N ASN A 214 16.94 -2.71 4.68
CA ASN A 214 17.55 -1.50 5.25
C ASN A 214 19.06 -1.38 4.98
N LYS A 215 19.62 -2.15 4.05
CA LYS A 215 21.06 -2.17 3.76
C LYS A 215 21.45 -1.18 2.67
N ILE A 216 20.55 -0.99 1.72
CA ILE A 216 20.75 -0.14 0.55
C ILE A 216 19.58 0.83 0.45
N MET A 217 19.89 2.05 0.10
CA MET A 217 18.95 3.07 -0.32
C MET A 217 19.60 3.87 -1.43
N GLY A 218 18.92 4.03 -2.58
CA GLY A 218 19.53 4.60 -3.78
C GLY A 218 20.33 3.59 -4.61
N PRO A 219 21.07 4.07 -5.64
CA PRO A 219 21.92 3.24 -6.47
C PRO A 219 23.05 2.60 -5.65
N ALA A 220 23.19 1.28 -5.76
CA ALA A 220 24.14 0.51 -4.96
C ALA A 220 25.51 0.31 -5.62
N THR A 221 26.52 0.17 -4.81
CA THR A 221 27.82 -0.36 -5.22
C THR A 221 27.82 -1.90 -5.19
N GLU A 222 28.73 -2.54 -5.94
CA GLU A 222 28.89 -4.00 -5.91
C GLU A 222 29.09 -4.52 -4.49
N SER A 223 29.87 -3.80 -3.66
CA SER A 223 30.15 -4.20 -2.28
C SER A 223 28.90 -4.17 -1.38
N GLU A 224 27.99 -3.24 -1.62
CA GLU A 224 26.71 -3.17 -0.89
C GLU A 224 25.79 -4.32 -1.32
N ILE A 225 25.70 -4.59 -2.62
CA ILE A 225 24.92 -5.72 -3.16
C ILE A 225 25.44 -7.04 -2.59
N ASP A 226 26.76 -7.25 -2.55
CA ASP A 226 27.40 -8.44 -1.97
C ASP A 226 27.12 -8.60 -0.47
N SER A 227 26.80 -7.52 0.22
CA SER A 227 26.46 -7.53 1.65
C SER A 227 25.00 -7.90 1.95
N LEU A 228 24.14 -7.90 0.93
CA LEU A 228 22.75 -8.27 1.13
C LEU A 228 22.63 -9.76 1.52
N PRO A 229 21.74 -10.08 2.46
CA PRO A 229 21.42 -11.46 2.74
C PRO A 229 20.88 -12.14 1.49
N GLY A 230 21.35 -13.34 1.17
CA GLY A 230 20.76 -14.19 0.13
C GLY A 230 19.31 -14.52 0.51
N TYR A 231 18.36 -14.18 -0.37
CA TYR A 231 16.95 -14.32 -0.04
C TYR A 231 16.20 -15.05 -1.14
N GLU A 232 16.06 -16.35 -0.98
CA GLU A 232 15.19 -17.23 -1.80
C GLU A 232 15.27 -16.85 -3.27
N ASP A 233 15.61 -16.45 -4.12
CA ASP A 233 15.51 -15.99 -5.52
C ASP A 233 15.20 -14.49 -5.67
N TYR A 234 15.04 -13.73 -4.56
CA TYR A 234 14.85 -12.27 -4.67
C TYR A 234 16.16 -11.60 -5.05
N VAL A 235 16.09 -10.79 -6.11
CA VAL A 235 17.27 -10.15 -6.70
C VAL A 235 17.19 -8.65 -6.49
N TYR A 236 18.28 -8.09 -5.97
CA TYR A 236 18.40 -6.64 -5.86
C TYR A 236 18.32 -5.97 -7.24
N GLY A 237 17.58 -4.87 -7.31
CA GLY A 237 17.52 -4.04 -8.50
C GLY A 237 17.69 -2.57 -8.15
N ASP A 238 18.63 -1.90 -8.84
CA ASP A 238 18.80 -0.46 -8.71
C ASP A 238 17.52 0.30 -9.09
N PRO A 239 17.24 1.43 -8.40
CA PRO A 239 16.15 2.30 -8.79
C PRO A 239 16.31 2.79 -10.23
N LYS A 240 15.20 2.92 -10.93
CA LYS A 240 15.19 3.50 -12.30
C LYS A 240 15.42 5.00 -12.27
N PHE A 241 15.04 5.63 -11.16
CA PHE A 241 15.32 7.02 -10.86
C PHE A 241 15.41 7.20 -9.35
N SER A 242 16.31 8.08 -8.90
CA SER A 242 16.44 8.44 -7.50
C SER A 242 16.78 9.92 -7.31
N TRP A 243 16.34 10.46 -6.19
CA TRP A 243 16.75 11.79 -5.70
C TRP A 243 17.68 11.59 -4.53
N GLU A 244 18.94 12.03 -4.63
CA GLU A 244 19.89 11.99 -3.50
C GLU A 244 19.31 12.71 -2.27
N LYS A 245 18.70 13.87 -2.49
CA LYS A 245 17.97 14.59 -1.43
C LYS A 245 16.51 14.15 -1.45
N VAL A 246 16.01 13.68 -0.30
CA VAL A 246 14.64 13.23 -0.14
C VAL A 246 13.61 14.31 -0.49
N VAL A 247 12.58 13.91 -1.23
CA VAL A 247 11.46 14.75 -1.71
C VAL A 247 10.10 14.20 -1.28
N ALA A 248 10.07 13.01 -0.69
CA ALA A 248 8.89 12.26 -0.25
C ALA A 248 7.85 12.05 -1.37
N PRO A 249 8.14 11.22 -2.38
CA PRO A 249 7.19 10.96 -3.47
C PRO A 249 5.99 10.18 -2.93
N VAL A 250 4.78 10.75 -3.12
CA VAL A 250 3.54 10.21 -2.52
C VAL A 250 2.58 9.60 -3.53
N GLY A 251 2.96 9.50 -4.79
CA GLY A 251 2.15 8.89 -5.81
C GLY A 251 2.88 8.76 -7.13
N ILE A 252 2.39 7.82 -7.95
CA ILE A 252 2.82 7.59 -9.33
C ILE A 252 1.60 7.18 -10.14
N ASN A 253 1.51 7.66 -11.39
CA ASN A 253 0.40 7.34 -12.28
C ASN A 253 0.87 7.35 -13.74
#